data_d1687f3aa097fd46cb261a1117809cd8
#
_entry.id   d1687f3aa097fd46cb261a1117809cd8
#
_cell.length_a   1.000
_cell.length_b   1.000
_cell.length_c   1.000
_cell.angle_alpha   90.00
_cell.angle_beta   90.00
_cell.angle_gamma   90.00
#
_symmetry.space_group_name_H-M   'P 1'
#
loop_
_entity.id
_entity.type
_entity.pdbx_description
1 polymer ?
#
loop_
_entity_poly.entity_id
_entity_poly.type
_entity_poly.pdbx_seq_one_letter_code
_entity_poly.pdbx_strand_id
1 'polypeptide(L)'
;NIMESTARGANVLQRGYVKDLEMLRMLASELEQGKSSDSGRIRSKLKTFLSDTGNLSALIFEDGTGYVDSGLAVTLTPQEMETFKGLHESSGLLFPHRNRGTGRRTFTIYTVVDFPDGRKAYLFKGYNVETLYATYAMSFYNNTGFSYVVAPDGNIAMRSVHPASNKTFSNLFDLISQSENNPDVVESFRNSLKNGKIGIAVFSNRHEEFVFCYVPMPEMDGWYIVSIVPNVEIMREANSIIQKTLFICFLIFVGFLICFLIYLYITRGYQKEIYALAYTDKLTGVRNFTKFRQDGEGMLQAPDGLPCALLSINMLNFKIYNDVMGYSEGDALLKAFARILEREAPRPVLVARMLADAFLVLFPYKGKEELVTYCEAYSRA
;
A
#
# COMPACT_ATOMS: atom_id res chain seq x y z
N ASN A 1 -1.34 9.74 4.61
CA ASN A 1 -2.00 10.37 3.47
C ASN A 1 -1.85 11.90 3.57
N ILE A 2 -1.27 12.54 2.51
CA ILE A 2 -1.01 13.99 2.48
C ILE A 2 -2.30 14.80 2.69
N MET A 3 -3.41 14.39 2.06
CA MET A 3 -4.70 15.05 2.18
C MET A 3 -5.20 15.09 3.62
N GLU A 4 -5.14 13.95 4.30
CA GLU A 4 -5.58 13.84 5.70
C GLU A 4 -4.72 14.70 6.64
N SER A 5 -3.42 14.69 6.44
CA SER A 5 -2.49 15.50 7.24
C SER A 5 -2.71 16.99 6.98
N THR A 6 -2.92 17.41 5.72
CA THR A 6 -3.23 18.80 5.36
C THR A 6 -4.56 19.24 5.95
N ALA A 7 -5.60 18.39 5.85
CA ALA A 7 -6.90 18.68 6.44
C ALA A 7 -6.86 18.79 7.97
N ARG A 8 -6.07 17.94 8.63
CA ARG A 8 -5.86 18.01 10.08
C ARG A 8 -5.21 19.34 10.47
N GLY A 9 -4.22 19.77 9.72
CA GLY A 9 -3.55 21.05 9.96
C GLY A 9 -4.47 22.25 9.74
N ALA A 10 -5.26 22.24 8.68
CA ALA A 10 -6.27 23.27 8.42
C ALA A 10 -7.26 23.37 9.59
N ASN A 11 -7.77 22.24 10.07
CA ASN A 11 -8.70 22.19 11.20
C ASN A 11 -8.08 22.73 12.51
N VAL A 12 -6.80 22.40 12.78
CA VAL A 12 -6.13 22.88 14.00
C VAL A 12 -5.95 24.40 13.96
N LEU A 13 -5.46 24.92 12.83
CA LEU A 13 -5.27 26.37 12.67
C LEU A 13 -6.60 27.14 12.73
N GLN A 14 -7.63 26.64 12.02
CA GLN A 14 -8.95 27.24 12.01
C GLN A 14 -9.61 27.25 13.39
N ARG A 15 -9.53 26.15 14.14
CA ARG A 15 -10.05 26.09 15.52
C ARG A 15 -9.34 27.08 16.46
N GLY A 16 -8.03 27.22 16.30
CA GLY A 16 -7.26 28.21 17.04
C GLY A 16 -7.75 29.64 16.75
N TYR A 17 -7.93 29.94 15.47
CA TYR A 17 -8.49 31.23 15.02
C TYR A 17 -9.88 31.52 15.58
N VAL A 18 -10.82 30.58 15.42
CA VAL A 18 -12.21 30.74 15.90
C VAL A 18 -12.24 30.98 17.40
N LYS A 19 -11.50 30.17 18.17
CA LYS A 19 -11.38 30.32 19.63
C LYS A 19 -10.91 31.72 20.03
N ASP A 20 -9.88 32.22 19.36
CA ASP A 20 -9.29 33.52 19.70
C ASP A 20 -10.21 34.68 19.24
N LEU A 21 -10.90 34.52 18.11
CA LEU A 21 -11.88 35.52 17.66
C LEU A 21 -13.09 35.58 18.61
N GLU A 22 -13.59 34.44 19.08
CA GLU A 22 -14.66 34.37 20.08
C GLU A 22 -14.24 35.08 21.40
N MET A 23 -13.00 34.83 21.84
CA MET A 23 -12.44 35.49 23.02
C MET A 23 -12.39 37.01 22.83
N LEU A 24 -11.94 37.49 21.67
CA LEU A 24 -11.93 38.95 21.36
C LEU A 24 -13.35 39.53 21.32
N ARG A 25 -14.32 38.83 20.72
CA ARG A 25 -15.73 39.27 20.70
C ARG A 25 -16.36 39.33 22.09
N MET A 26 -16.05 38.36 22.96
CA MET A 26 -16.51 38.39 24.35
C MET A 26 -15.93 39.61 25.09
N LEU A 27 -14.64 39.87 24.93
CA LEU A 27 -14.00 41.02 25.56
C LEU A 27 -14.55 42.33 24.97
N ALA A 28 -14.80 42.41 23.67
CA ALA A 28 -15.44 43.57 23.03
C ALA A 28 -16.81 43.85 23.63
N SER A 29 -17.68 42.85 23.72
CA SER A 29 -19.02 42.97 24.34
C SER A 29 -18.95 43.41 25.80
N GLU A 30 -17.99 42.93 26.59
CA GLU A 30 -17.79 43.42 27.97
C GLU A 30 -17.34 44.88 28.04
N LEU A 31 -16.55 45.34 27.07
CA LEU A 31 -16.12 46.74 27.01
C LEU A 31 -17.26 47.64 26.58
N GLU A 32 -18.11 47.23 25.64
CA GLU A 32 -19.30 47.97 25.16
C GLU A 32 -20.38 48.15 26.23
N GLN A 33 -20.56 47.16 27.12
CA GLN A 33 -21.54 47.24 28.23
C GLN A 33 -21.15 48.23 29.33
N GLY A 34 -19.98 48.84 29.25
CA GLY A 34 -19.52 49.83 30.19
C GLY A 34 -20.18 51.20 29.96
N LYS A 35 -20.25 52.01 31.03
CA LYS A 35 -20.83 53.38 30.95
C LYS A 35 -19.98 54.41 30.19
N SER A 36 -18.70 54.11 29.93
CA SER A 36 -17.77 54.97 29.19
C SER A 36 -16.50 54.19 28.81
N SER A 37 -15.69 54.76 27.91
CA SER A 37 -14.35 54.27 27.55
C SER A 37 -13.30 54.62 28.61
N ASP A 38 -13.58 54.34 29.89
CA ASP A 38 -12.66 54.60 30.99
C ASP A 38 -11.37 53.81 30.85
N SER A 39 -10.25 54.53 30.86
CA SER A 39 -8.90 53.99 30.66
C SER A 39 -8.49 52.94 31.70
N GLY A 40 -8.92 53.11 32.97
CA GLY A 40 -8.62 52.19 34.03
C GLY A 40 -9.27 50.81 33.84
N ARG A 41 -10.56 50.85 33.44
CA ARG A 41 -11.32 49.65 33.15
C ARG A 41 -10.78 48.91 31.92
N ILE A 42 -10.50 49.63 30.84
CA ILE A 42 -9.94 49.03 29.61
C ILE A 42 -8.63 48.32 29.93
N ARG A 43 -7.69 49.00 30.62
CA ARG A 43 -6.39 48.41 30.99
C ARG A 43 -6.54 47.17 31.86
N SER A 44 -7.44 47.19 32.86
CA SER A 44 -7.70 46.05 33.72
C SER A 44 -8.23 44.85 32.94
N LYS A 45 -9.19 45.05 32.03
CA LYS A 45 -9.77 44.01 31.19
C LYS A 45 -8.75 43.43 30.22
N LEU A 46 -8.01 44.28 29.51
CA LEU A 46 -6.93 43.80 28.60
C LEU A 46 -5.93 42.95 29.35
N LYS A 47 -5.48 43.38 30.51
CA LYS A 47 -4.53 42.63 31.33
C LYS A 47 -5.10 41.27 31.78
N THR A 48 -6.37 41.22 32.14
CA THR A 48 -7.00 39.97 32.61
C THR A 48 -7.22 38.95 31.50
N PHE A 49 -7.65 39.41 30.31
CA PHE A 49 -8.04 38.49 29.21
C PHE A 49 -6.90 38.15 28.26
N LEU A 50 -5.88 39.02 28.13
CA LEU A 50 -4.89 38.90 27.06
C LEU A 50 -3.44 38.74 27.52
N SER A 51 -3.15 38.88 28.83
CA SER A 51 -1.76 38.93 29.34
C SER A 51 -0.95 37.64 29.29
N ASP A 52 -1.56 36.53 28.94
CA ASP A 52 -0.92 35.20 29.15
C ASP A 52 -0.47 34.50 27.84
N THR A 53 -0.38 35.23 26.73
CA THR A 53 -0.27 34.53 25.44
C THR A 53 1.06 34.71 24.69
N GLY A 54 2.00 35.52 25.17
CA GLY A 54 3.24 35.86 24.45
C GLY A 54 3.02 36.52 23.09
N ASN A 55 1.76 36.85 22.78
CA ASN A 55 1.29 37.50 21.55
C ASN A 55 1.00 38.96 21.83
N LEU A 56 1.20 39.84 20.85
CA LEU A 56 0.87 41.24 20.96
C LEU A 56 -0.64 41.46 20.89
N SER A 57 -1.24 41.93 21.95
CA SER A 57 -2.66 42.30 21.96
C SER A 57 -2.83 43.78 22.38
N ALA A 58 -3.75 44.46 21.75
CA ALA A 58 -4.00 45.87 22.02
C ALA A 58 -5.44 46.28 21.65
N LEU A 59 -5.89 47.38 22.25
CA LEU A 59 -7.08 48.11 21.85
C LEU A 59 -6.64 49.49 21.38
N ILE A 60 -6.95 49.83 20.15
CA ILE A 60 -6.57 51.09 19.50
C ILE A 60 -7.83 51.84 19.06
N PHE A 61 -7.99 53.09 19.50
CA PHE A 61 -9.05 53.95 19.04
C PHE A 61 -8.81 54.50 17.64
N GLU A 62 -9.84 55.01 16.98
CA GLU A 62 -9.75 55.59 15.64
C GLU A 62 -8.77 56.78 15.53
N ASP A 63 -8.50 57.45 16.66
CA ASP A 63 -7.53 58.55 16.75
C ASP A 63 -6.07 58.04 16.85
N GLY A 64 -5.86 56.76 16.87
CA GLY A 64 -4.55 56.11 16.98
C GLY A 64 -4.06 55.92 18.41
N THR A 65 -4.77 56.43 19.41
CA THR A 65 -4.44 56.21 20.83
C THR A 65 -4.95 54.86 21.29
N GLY A 66 -4.32 54.25 22.30
CA GLY A 66 -4.78 52.95 22.79
C GLY A 66 -3.97 52.38 23.92
N TYR A 67 -4.19 51.10 24.18
CA TYR A 67 -3.55 50.34 25.26
C TYR A 67 -3.17 48.97 24.79
N VAL A 68 -1.97 48.52 25.13
CA VAL A 68 -1.53 47.13 24.94
C VAL A 68 -1.96 46.25 26.12
N ASP A 69 -1.79 44.94 25.99
CA ASP A 69 -2.14 43.91 26.98
C ASP A 69 -1.51 44.15 28.37
N SER A 70 -0.31 44.70 28.41
CA SER A 70 0.34 45.11 29.68
C SER A 70 -0.34 46.30 30.36
N GLY A 71 -1.29 46.96 29.71
CA GLY A 71 -1.97 48.18 30.15
C GLY A 71 -1.17 49.45 29.89
N LEU A 72 -0.06 49.41 29.17
CA LEU A 72 0.69 50.58 28.75
C LEU A 72 -0.06 51.30 27.65
N ALA A 73 -0.06 52.65 27.72
CA ALA A 73 -0.61 53.49 26.65
C ALA A 73 0.30 53.44 25.42
N VAL A 74 -0.31 53.41 24.26
CA VAL A 74 0.37 53.42 22.96
C VAL A 74 -0.31 54.41 22.02
N THR A 75 0.46 55.02 21.14
CA THR A 75 -0.07 55.88 20.05
C THR A 75 0.53 55.40 18.76
N LEU A 76 -0.34 55.00 17.83
CA LEU A 76 0.04 54.59 16.47
C LEU A 76 0.27 55.82 15.60
N THR A 77 1.22 55.71 14.71
CA THR A 77 1.45 56.70 13.66
C THR A 77 0.34 56.67 12.61
N PRO A 78 0.11 57.77 11.88
CA PRO A 78 -0.88 57.79 10.79
C PRO A 78 -0.70 56.68 9.75
N GLN A 79 0.56 56.29 9.49
CA GLN A 79 0.88 55.15 8.58
C GLN A 79 0.48 53.80 9.13
N GLU A 80 0.56 53.60 10.45
CA GLU A 80 0.12 52.36 11.09
C GLU A 80 -1.41 52.30 11.15
N MET A 81 -2.06 53.41 11.36
CA MET A 81 -3.52 53.54 11.33
C MET A 81 -4.09 53.24 9.91
N GLU A 82 -3.32 53.45 8.85
CA GLU A 82 -3.75 53.11 7.49
C GLU A 82 -4.11 51.63 7.35
N THR A 83 -3.44 50.75 8.10
CA THR A 83 -3.74 49.30 8.13
C THR A 83 -5.17 49.02 8.64
N PHE A 84 -5.71 49.87 9.47
CA PHE A 84 -7.05 49.73 10.05
C PHE A 84 -8.12 50.53 9.29
N LYS A 85 -7.69 51.50 8.44
CA LYS A 85 -8.57 52.32 7.60
C LYS A 85 -9.12 51.52 6.44
N GLY A 86 -10.07 50.85 6.46
CA GLY A 86 -10.63 50.04 5.38
C GLY A 86 -11.19 48.71 5.89
N LEU A 87 -11.16 48.56 7.21
CA LEU A 87 -11.86 47.47 7.85
C LEU A 87 -13.35 47.79 7.85
N HIS A 88 -14.10 47.13 6.97
CA HIS A 88 -15.56 47.30 6.82
C HIS A 88 -16.35 46.27 7.63
N GLU A 89 -15.70 45.22 8.08
CA GLU A 89 -16.34 44.13 8.85
C GLU A 89 -16.15 44.34 10.36
N SER A 90 -17.12 43.90 11.14
CA SER A 90 -17.10 44.00 12.61
C SER A 90 -16.00 43.15 13.25
N SER A 91 -15.50 42.17 12.56
CA SER A 91 -14.39 41.32 13.01
C SER A 91 -13.82 40.52 11.84
N GLY A 92 -12.55 40.13 11.91
CA GLY A 92 -11.89 39.37 10.88
C GLY A 92 -10.39 39.19 11.13
N LEU A 93 -9.68 38.92 10.05
CA LEU A 93 -8.22 38.82 10.09
C LEU A 93 -7.56 39.80 9.12
N LEU A 94 -6.41 40.30 9.52
CA LEU A 94 -5.55 41.13 8.70
C LEU A 94 -4.46 40.30 8.03
N PHE A 95 -4.23 40.56 6.74
CA PHE A 95 -3.13 39.94 6.04
C PHE A 95 -1.81 40.22 6.75
N PRO A 96 -0.89 39.27 6.87
CA PRO A 96 0.34 39.45 7.62
C PRO A 96 1.18 40.60 7.13
N HIS A 97 1.40 41.55 7.99
CA HIS A 97 2.17 42.75 7.78
C HIS A 97 3.40 42.80 8.70
N ARG A 98 4.36 43.64 8.36
CA ARG A 98 5.54 43.82 9.17
C ARG A 98 5.25 44.81 10.32
N ASN A 99 5.24 44.30 11.53
CA ASN A 99 5.13 45.15 12.71
C ASN A 99 6.40 46.00 12.83
N ARG A 100 6.26 47.31 12.81
CA ARG A 100 7.39 48.27 12.83
C ARG A 100 8.10 48.26 14.16
N GLY A 101 7.39 48.07 15.28
CA GLY A 101 7.99 48.07 16.61
C GLY A 101 8.88 46.83 16.85
N THR A 102 8.49 45.68 16.34
CA THR A 102 9.23 44.42 16.51
C THR A 102 10.03 43.99 15.27
N GLY A 103 9.77 44.61 14.11
CA GLY A 103 10.34 44.22 12.82
C GLY A 103 9.87 42.88 12.30
N ARG A 104 9.02 42.16 13.01
CA ARG A 104 8.55 40.79 12.70
C ARG A 104 7.28 40.81 11.88
N ARG A 105 7.04 39.81 11.06
CA ARG A 105 5.75 39.62 10.39
C ARG A 105 4.72 39.16 11.41
N THR A 106 3.59 39.86 11.44
CA THR A 106 2.51 39.63 12.40
C THR A 106 1.23 39.28 11.64
N PHE A 107 0.61 38.20 12.03
CA PHE A 107 -0.74 37.81 11.66
C PHE A 107 -1.69 38.37 12.74
N THR A 108 -2.72 39.08 12.35
CA THR A 108 -3.56 39.82 13.30
C THR A 108 -5.03 39.48 13.13
N ILE A 109 -5.67 39.10 14.22
CA ILE A 109 -7.13 38.92 14.35
C ILE A 109 -7.67 40.18 15.02
N TYR A 110 -8.80 40.67 14.56
CA TYR A 110 -9.41 41.90 15.12
C TYR A 110 -10.91 41.75 15.31
N THR A 111 -11.46 42.60 16.20
CA THR A 111 -12.87 42.93 16.33
C THR A 111 -13.03 44.38 16.62
N VAL A 112 -14.11 45.00 16.12
CA VAL A 112 -14.45 46.38 16.40
C VAL A 112 -15.17 46.44 17.73
N VAL A 113 -14.94 47.52 18.48
CA VAL A 113 -15.58 47.85 19.76
C VAL A 113 -16.24 49.18 19.61
N ASP A 114 -17.56 49.24 19.75
CA ASP A 114 -18.37 50.46 19.72
C ASP A 114 -18.70 50.88 21.16
N PHE A 115 -18.04 51.92 21.65
CA PHE A 115 -18.29 52.41 23.00
C PHE A 115 -19.56 53.25 23.11
N PRO A 116 -20.29 53.27 24.26
CA PRO A 116 -21.50 54.02 24.45
C PRO A 116 -21.31 55.54 24.36
N ASP A 117 -20.10 56.04 24.51
CA ASP A 117 -19.72 57.44 24.35
C ASP A 117 -19.47 57.82 22.89
N GLY A 118 -19.77 56.96 21.92
CA GLY A 118 -19.62 57.18 20.49
C GLY A 118 -18.22 56.96 19.94
N ARG A 119 -17.25 56.61 20.79
CA ARG A 119 -15.89 56.23 20.31
C ARG A 119 -15.86 54.83 19.78
N LYS A 120 -15.11 54.64 18.70
CA LYS A 120 -14.82 53.34 18.14
C LYS A 120 -13.36 52.95 18.40
N ALA A 121 -13.13 51.68 18.60
CA ALA A 121 -11.81 51.13 18.74
C ALA A 121 -11.68 49.77 18.05
N TYR A 122 -10.46 49.37 17.74
CA TYR A 122 -10.09 48.06 17.22
C TYR A 122 -9.40 47.29 18.32
N LEU A 123 -10.01 46.20 18.72
CA LEU A 123 -9.39 45.23 19.63
C LEU A 123 -8.74 44.14 18.80
N PHE A 124 -7.43 43.92 18.95
CA PHE A 124 -6.72 42.95 18.15
C PHE A 124 -5.76 42.11 18.95
N LYS A 125 -5.47 40.91 18.40
CA LYS A 125 -4.48 39.98 18.87
C LYS A 125 -3.55 39.63 17.70
N GLY A 126 -2.27 39.95 17.84
CA GLY A 126 -1.27 39.74 16.82
C GLY A 126 -0.35 38.56 17.18
N TYR A 127 -0.16 37.68 16.25
CA TYR A 127 0.73 36.53 16.37
C TYR A 127 1.99 36.74 15.53
N ASN A 128 3.13 36.40 16.10
CA ASN A 128 4.32 36.29 15.29
C ASN A 128 4.14 35.10 14.32
N VAL A 129 4.22 35.35 13.02
CA VAL A 129 4.02 34.35 11.97
C VAL A 129 5.01 33.16 12.09
N GLU A 130 6.27 33.43 12.48
CA GLU A 130 7.30 32.41 12.64
C GLU A 130 7.00 31.51 13.84
N THR A 131 6.56 32.10 14.98
CA THR A 131 6.18 31.33 16.17
C THR A 131 4.89 30.52 15.92
N LEU A 132 3.91 31.14 15.28
CA LEU A 132 2.66 30.47 14.92
C LEU A 132 2.94 29.27 13.99
N TYR A 133 3.80 29.49 13.00
CA TYR A 133 4.20 28.41 12.10
C TYR A 133 4.95 27.29 12.84
N ALA A 134 5.87 27.60 13.76
CA ALA A 134 6.59 26.60 14.55
C ALA A 134 5.65 25.77 15.43
N THR A 135 4.60 26.40 15.98
CA THR A 135 3.59 25.72 16.80
C THR A 135 2.70 24.79 15.98
N TYR A 136 2.37 25.19 14.75
CA TYR A 136 1.52 24.44 13.83
C TYR A 136 2.31 23.81 12.67
N ALA A 137 3.66 23.80 12.76
CA ALA A 137 4.51 23.26 11.73
C ALA A 137 4.16 21.81 11.44
N MET A 138 3.58 21.58 10.29
CA MET A 138 3.28 20.27 9.78
C MET A 138 4.42 19.83 8.89
N SER A 139 5.18 18.89 9.41
CA SER A 139 6.20 18.19 8.67
C SER A 139 5.60 16.88 8.16
N PHE A 140 5.80 16.59 6.89
CA PHE A 140 5.31 15.39 6.22
C PHE A 140 6.49 14.62 5.63
N TYR A 141 6.33 13.31 5.43
CA TYR A 141 7.29 12.49 4.72
C TYR A 141 8.74 12.69 5.20
N ASN A 142 9.00 12.36 6.47
CA ASN A 142 10.34 12.50 7.07
C ASN A 142 10.95 13.91 6.96
N ASN A 143 10.10 14.93 7.12
CA ASN A 143 10.50 16.35 7.03
C ASN A 143 10.95 16.81 5.63
N THR A 144 10.46 16.18 4.56
CA THR A 144 10.70 16.64 3.18
C THR A 144 9.57 17.50 2.63
N GLY A 145 8.37 17.34 3.18
CA GLY A 145 7.19 18.15 2.86
C GLY A 145 7.02 19.33 3.80
N PHE A 146 6.45 20.42 3.28
CA PHE A 146 6.16 21.64 4.02
C PHE A 146 4.81 22.25 3.59
N SER A 147 4.30 23.21 4.35
CA SER A 147 3.02 23.86 4.04
C SER A 147 3.15 25.37 3.98
N TYR A 148 2.30 25.98 3.14
CA TYR A 148 2.02 27.41 3.15
C TYR A 148 0.58 27.65 3.61
N VAL A 149 0.33 28.82 4.23
CA VAL A 149 -1.00 29.38 4.35
C VAL A 149 -1.15 30.46 3.28
N VAL A 150 -2.17 30.32 2.44
CA VAL A 150 -2.33 31.07 1.21
C VAL A 150 -3.75 31.65 1.16
N ALA A 151 -3.88 32.91 0.79
CA ALA A 151 -5.18 33.51 0.51
C ALA A 151 -5.75 33.00 -0.84
N PRO A 152 -7.07 33.14 -1.10
CA PRO A 152 -7.68 32.69 -2.34
C PRO A 152 -7.11 33.29 -3.62
N ASP A 153 -6.49 34.47 -3.52
CA ASP A 153 -5.80 35.18 -4.60
C ASP A 153 -4.36 34.69 -4.84
N GLY A 154 -3.90 33.68 -4.08
CA GLY A 154 -2.57 33.10 -4.18
C GLY A 154 -1.51 33.78 -3.30
N ASN A 155 -1.82 34.86 -2.60
CA ASN A 155 -0.89 35.55 -1.73
C ASN A 155 -0.52 34.67 -0.52
N ILE A 156 0.79 34.53 -0.28
CA ILE A 156 1.31 33.67 0.78
C ILE A 156 1.30 34.44 2.11
N ALA A 157 0.35 34.09 2.97
CA ALA A 157 0.21 34.68 4.30
C ALA A 157 1.28 34.14 5.26
N MET A 158 1.45 32.84 5.33
CA MET A 158 2.46 32.20 6.18
C MET A 158 3.32 31.23 5.40
N ARG A 159 4.62 31.25 5.67
CA ARG A 159 5.61 30.41 5.02
C ARG A 159 6.24 29.44 5.99
N SER A 160 6.51 28.26 5.50
CA SER A 160 7.36 27.31 6.20
C SER A 160 8.77 27.85 6.41
N VAL A 161 9.32 27.56 7.58
CA VAL A 161 10.76 27.72 7.86
C VAL A 161 11.60 26.59 7.26
N HIS A 162 10.96 25.60 6.61
CA HIS A 162 11.62 24.47 6.00
C HIS A 162 12.66 24.91 4.95
N PRO A 163 13.84 24.27 4.86
CA PRO A 163 14.90 24.66 3.91
C PRO A 163 14.46 24.66 2.43
N ALA A 164 13.59 23.72 2.05
CA ALA A 164 13.05 23.63 0.69
C ALA A 164 11.94 24.66 0.40
N SER A 165 11.47 25.41 1.40
CA SER A 165 10.49 26.47 1.22
C SER A 165 11.08 27.64 0.45
N ASN A 166 10.47 27.99 -0.68
CA ASN A 166 10.91 29.15 -1.46
C ASN A 166 10.58 30.44 -0.71
N LYS A 167 11.59 31.30 -0.53
CA LYS A 167 11.48 32.57 0.20
C LYS A 167 11.33 33.78 -0.71
N THR A 168 11.44 33.61 -2.01
CA THR A 168 11.52 34.73 -2.98
C THR A 168 10.14 35.22 -3.41
N PHE A 169 9.19 34.30 -3.65
CA PHE A 169 7.87 34.65 -4.16
C PHE A 169 6.90 35.06 -3.05
N SER A 170 6.13 36.10 -3.28
CA SER A 170 5.03 36.53 -2.40
C SER A 170 3.68 35.91 -2.78
N ASN A 171 3.55 35.46 -4.01
CA ASN A 171 2.36 34.81 -4.52
C ASN A 171 2.68 33.39 -5.03
N LEU A 172 1.82 32.43 -4.71
CA LEU A 172 2.00 31.03 -5.07
C LEU A 172 1.85 30.79 -6.59
N PHE A 173 0.98 31.59 -7.23
CA PHE A 173 0.77 31.48 -8.68
C PHE A 173 2.01 31.95 -9.47
N ASP A 174 2.74 32.95 -8.95
CA ASP A 174 4.00 33.40 -9.58
C ASP A 174 5.05 32.28 -9.54
N LEU A 175 5.10 31.53 -8.44
CA LEU A 175 6.01 30.38 -8.29
C LEU A 175 5.73 29.30 -9.34
N ILE A 176 4.47 28.92 -9.54
CA ILE A 176 4.11 27.83 -10.44
C ILE A 176 4.04 28.28 -11.90
N SER A 177 3.77 29.55 -12.19
CA SER A 177 3.71 30.08 -13.56
C SER A 177 5.08 30.33 -14.18
N GLN A 178 6.14 30.51 -13.38
CA GLN A 178 7.51 30.66 -13.86
C GLN A 178 8.18 29.34 -14.29
N SER A 179 7.55 28.22 -13.99
CA SER A 179 8.00 26.88 -14.35
C SER A 179 7.28 26.39 -15.61
N GLU A 180 7.81 25.37 -16.27
CA GLU A 180 7.22 24.73 -17.46
C GLU A 180 5.94 23.93 -17.12
N ASN A 181 4.99 24.57 -16.41
CA ASN A 181 3.73 23.93 -16.04
C ASN A 181 2.67 24.18 -17.11
N ASN A 182 1.78 23.20 -17.30
CA ASN A 182 0.66 23.33 -18.21
C ASN A 182 -0.27 24.49 -17.74
N PRO A 183 -0.51 25.52 -18.57
CA PRO A 183 -1.35 26.65 -18.21
C PRO A 183 -2.77 26.26 -17.76
N ASP A 184 -3.34 25.20 -18.33
CA ASP A 184 -4.69 24.73 -17.96
C ASP A 184 -4.72 24.17 -16.54
N VAL A 185 -3.66 23.50 -16.11
CA VAL A 185 -3.52 22.97 -14.74
C VAL A 185 -3.36 24.14 -13.75
N VAL A 186 -2.57 25.14 -14.09
CA VAL A 186 -2.38 26.34 -13.27
C VAL A 186 -3.71 27.09 -13.11
N GLU A 187 -4.46 27.27 -14.19
CA GLU A 187 -5.76 27.96 -14.17
C GLU A 187 -6.82 27.13 -13.42
N SER A 188 -6.83 25.83 -13.58
CA SER A 188 -7.71 24.93 -12.82
C SER A 188 -7.44 25.00 -11.31
N PHE A 189 -6.17 25.05 -10.92
CA PHE A 189 -5.75 25.22 -9.52
C PHE A 189 -6.20 26.59 -8.99
N ARG A 190 -5.96 27.67 -9.74
CA ARG A 190 -6.40 29.02 -9.40
C ARG A 190 -7.93 29.09 -9.18
N ASN A 191 -8.70 28.51 -10.08
CA ASN A 191 -10.14 28.43 -10.00
C ASN A 191 -10.62 27.60 -8.81
N SER A 192 -9.88 26.55 -8.45
CA SER A 192 -10.17 25.73 -7.29
C SER A 192 -10.00 26.51 -5.98
N LEU A 193 -8.93 27.30 -5.85
CA LEU A 193 -8.74 28.14 -4.67
C LEU A 193 -9.83 29.24 -4.57
N LYS A 194 -10.18 29.88 -5.67
CA LYS A 194 -11.25 30.90 -5.67
C LYS A 194 -12.62 30.35 -5.28
N ASN A 195 -12.89 29.08 -5.60
CA ASN A 195 -14.18 28.45 -5.39
C ASN A 195 -14.26 27.58 -4.11
N GLY A 196 -13.32 27.71 -3.20
CA GLY A 196 -13.36 26.96 -1.94
C GLY A 196 -13.18 25.44 -2.08
N LYS A 197 -12.57 24.95 -3.18
CA LYS A 197 -12.44 23.52 -3.44
C LYS A 197 -11.22 22.92 -2.77
N ILE A 198 -11.37 21.68 -2.30
CA ILE A 198 -10.28 20.84 -1.83
C ILE A 198 -9.71 20.02 -3.01
N GLY A 199 -8.41 19.77 -3.03
CA GLY A 199 -7.84 18.97 -4.11
C GLY A 199 -6.34 18.74 -4.02
N ILE A 200 -5.85 18.12 -5.10
CA ILE A 200 -4.43 17.86 -5.33
C ILE A 200 -4.09 18.32 -6.74
N ALA A 201 -2.93 18.96 -6.90
CA ALA A 201 -2.34 19.31 -8.18
C ALA A 201 -0.86 18.96 -8.19
N VAL A 202 -0.31 18.69 -9.36
CA VAL A 202 1.12 18.39 -9.53
C VAL A 202 1.74 19.49 -10.34
N PHE A 203 2.81 20.07 -9.85
CA PHE A 203 3.57 21.12 -10.51
C PHE A 203 5.05 20.79 -10.55
N SER A 204 5.68 21.17 -11.66
CA SER A 204 7.13 21.07 -11.83
C SER A 204 7.81 22.35 -11.42
N ASN A 205 8.95 22.25 -10.75
CA ASN A 205 9.84 23.37 -10.47
C ASN A 205 11.29 22.90 -10.58
N ARG A 206 12.09 23.53 -11.46
CA ARG A 206 13.51 23.17 -11.70
C ARG A 206 13.74 21.68 -11.97
N HIS A 207 12.92 21.08 -12.84
CA HIS A 207 12.96 19.65 -13.22
C HIS A 207 12.53 18.66 -12.11
N GLU A 208 12.04 19.15 -10.97
CA GLU A 208 11.47 18.32 -9.93
C GLU A 208 9.95 18.50 -9.88
N GLU A 209 9.22 17.41 -9.71
CA GLU A 209 7.77 17.45 -9.55
C GLU A 209 7.41 17.52 -8.07
N PHE A 210 6.43 18.37 -7.77
CA PHE A 210 5.87 18.56 -6.43
C PHE A 210 4.37 18.34 -6.45
N VAL A 211 3.88 17.62 -5.46
CA VAL A 211 2.45 17.43 -5.21
C VAL A 211 1.97 18.52 -4.24
N PHE A 212 1.01 19.31 -4.69
CA PHE A 212 0.34 20.36 -3.94
C PHE A 212 -1.02 19.85 -3.48
N CYS A 213 -1.19 19.69 -2.18
CA CYS A 213 -2.46 19.36 -1.57
C CYS A 213 -3.03 20.60 -0.91
N TYR A 214 -4.23 21.02 -1.30
CA TYR A 214 -4.83 22.26 -0.84
C TYR A 214 -6.19 22.02 -0.18
N VAL A 215 -6.36 22.61 1.00
CA VAL A 215 -7.55 22.49 1.85
C VAL A 215 -7.98 23.87 2.31
N PRO A 216 -9.23 24.30 2.04
CA PRO A 216 -9.74 25.58 2.46
C PRO A 216 -9.99 25.64 3.98
N MET A 217 -9.93 26.84 4.50
CA MET A 217 -10.30 27.19 5.87
C MET A 217 -11.44 28.25 5.82
N PRO A 218 -12.70 27.83 5.70
CA PRO A 218 -13.82 28.73 5.49
C PRO A 218 -13.97 29.81 6.57
N GLU A 219 -13.70 29.48 7.83
CA GLU A 219 -13.78 30.41 8.94
C GLU A 219 -12.66 31.46 8.97
N MET A 220 -11.65 31.29 8.11
CA MET A 220 -10.49 32.17 7.96
C MET A 220 -10.54 32.88 6.59
N ASP A 221 -11.63 33.53 6.24
CA ASP A 221 -11.86 34.24 4.98
C ASP A 221 -11.53 33.41 3.72
N GLY A 222 -11.79 32.06 3.81
CA GLY A 222 -11.52 31.15 2.72
C GLY A 222 -10.04 30.90 2.42
N TRP A 223 -9.13 31.22 3.33
CA TRP A 223 -7.72 30.93 3.17
C TRP A 223 -7.48 29.43 3.08
N TYR A 224 -6.32 29.05 2.57
CA TYR A 224 -5.94 27.67 2.34
C TYR A 224 -4.69 27.26 3.11
N ILE A 225 -4.65 26.02 3.56
CA ILE A 225 -3.36 25.35 3.75
C ILE A 225 -3.02 24.61 2.47
N VAL A 226 -1.84 24.89 1.94
CA VAL A 226 -1.27 24.21 0.77
C VAL A 226 -0.03 23.47 1.22
N SER A 227 -0.13 22.16 1.27
CA SER A 227 0.99 21.25 1.59
C SER A 227 1.72 20.85 0.31
N ILE A 228 3.02 20.95 0.30
CA ILE A 228 3.90 20.71 -0.84
C ILE A 228 4.86 19.59 -0.49
N VAL A 229 4.87 18.53 -1.29
CA VAL A 229 5.73 17.36 -1.09
C VAL A 229 6.40 17.01 -2.42
N PRO A 230 7.71 16.74 -2.45
CA PRO A 230 8.36 16.23 -3.65
C PRO A 230 7.73 14.89 -4.07
N ASN A 231 7.39 14.76 -5.37
CA ASN A 231 6.77 13.55 -5.90
C ASN A 231 7.65 12.31 -5.73
N VAL A 232 8.97 12.49 -5.80
CA VAL A 232 9.96 11.41 -5.56
C VAL A 232 9.78 10.76 -4.19
N GLU A 233 9.47 11.54 -3.15
CA GLU A 233 9.26 11.01 -1.80
C GLU A 233 7.98 10.17 -1.70
N ILE A 234 6.91 10.61 -2.36
CA ILE A 234 5.65 9.87 -2.43
C ILE A 234 5.88 8.55 -3.18
N MET A 235 6.59 8.60 -4.31
CA MET A 235 6.91 7.41 -5.12
C MET A 235 7.84 6.45 -4.38
N ARG A 236 8.80 6.96 -3.59
CA ARG A 236 9.69 6.12 -2.78
C ARG A 236 8.93 5.29 -1.75
N GLU A 237 7.99 5.87 -1.04
CA GLU A 237 7.12 5.14 -0.11
C GLU A 237 6.25 4.10 -0.83
N ALA A 238 5.62 4.49 -1.94
CA ALA A 238 4.82 3.60 -2.76
C ALA A 238 5.63 2.41 -3.29
N ASN A 239 6.82 2.67 -3.85
CA ASN A 239 7.72 1.63 -4.36
C ASN A 239 8.18 0.66 -3.24
N SER A 240 8.45 1.17 -2.04
CA SER A 240 8.80 0.31 -0.89
C SER A 240 7.68 -0.66 -0.54
N ILE A 241 6.42 -0.21 -0.55
CA ILE A 241 5.25 -1.06 -0.31
C ILE A 241 5.10 -2.09 -1.42
N ILE A 242 5.22 -1.67 -2.69
CA ILE A 242 5.14 -2.56 -3.85
C ILE A 242 6.20 -3.66 -3.77
N GLN A 243 7.47 -3.30 -3.49
CA GLN A 243 8.56 -4.26 -3.37
C GLN A 243 8.32 -5.30 -2.26
N LYS A 244 7.85 -4.86 -1.09
CA LYS A 244 7.50 -5.76 0.01
C LYS A 244 6.36 -6.71 -0.37
N THR A 245 5.34 -6.19 -1.04
CA THR A 245 4.20 -7.00 -1.50
C THR A 245 4.64 -8.03 -2.53
N LEU A 246 5.43 -7.63 -3.53
CA LEU A 246 5.99 -8.55 -4.54
C LEU A 246 6.86 -9.63 -3.90
N PHE A 247 7.66 -9.30 -2.90
CA PHE A 247 8.46 -10.28 -2.18
C PHE A 247 7.61 -11.32 -1.44
N ILE A 248 6.54 -10.89 -0.77
CA ILE A 248 5.59 -11.80 -0.12
C ILE A 248 4.90 -12.71 -1.15
N CYS A 249 4.43 -12.15 -2.26
CA CYS A 249 3.83 -12.93 -3.35
C CYS A 249 4.81 -13.97 -3.92
N PHE A 250 6.08 -13.60 -4.09
CA PHE A 250 7.12 -14.52 -4.52
C PHE A 250 7.33 -15.68 -3.54
N LEU A 251 7.39 -15.40 -2.22
CA LEU A 251 7.50 -16.46 -1.21
C LEU A 251 6.31 -17.44 -1.24
N ILE A 252 5.10 -16.91 -1.39
CA ILE A 252 3.89 -17.73 -1.52
C ILE A 252 3.97 -18.61 -2.78
N PHE A 253 4.37 -18.03 -3.91
CA PHE A 253 4.54 -18.78 -5.16
C PHE A 253 5.57 -19.91 -5.03
N VAL A 254 6.72 -19.64 -4.41
CA VAL A 254 7.74 -20.67 -4.14
C VAL A 254 7.19 -21.79 -3.24
N GLY A 255 6.43 -21.43 -2.21
CA GLY A 255 5.74 -22.41 -1.35
C GLY A 255 4.80 -23.32 -2.12
N PHE A 256 3.96 -22.77 -2.98
CA PHE A 256 3.09 -23.56 -3.85
C PHE A 256 3.86 -24.44 -4.82
N LEU A 257 4.95 -23.94 -5.40
CA LEU A 257 5.80 -24.72 -6.30
C LEU A 257 6.42 -25.93 -5.59
N ILE A 258 6.92 -25.75 -4.38
CA ILE A 258 7.46 -26.84 -3.56
C ILE A 258 6.37 -27.87 -3.25
N CYS A 259 5.21 -27.44 -2.80
CA CYS A 259 4.07 -28.34 -2.55
C CYS A 259 3.66 -29.12 -3.81
N PHE A 260 3.64 -28.45 -4.95
CA PHE A 260 3.32 -29.08 -6.24
C PHE A 260 4.37 -30.13 -6.65
N LEU A 261 5.66 -29.85 -6.47
CA LEU A 261 6.72 -30.81 -6.74
C LEU A 261 6.66 -32.05 -5.81
N ILE A 262 6.37 -31.82 -4.53
CA ILE A 262 6.15 -32.90 -3.57
C ILE A 262 4.94 -33.74 -3.98
N TYR A 263 3.85 -33.12 -4.36
CA TYR A 263 2.66 -33.80 -4.87
C TYR A 263 2.98 -34.67 -6.09
N LEU A 264 3.70 -34.13 -7.07
CA LEU A 264 4.12 -34.91 -8.25
C LEU A 264 5.03 -36.08 -7.89
N TYR A 265 5.96 -35.90 -6.96
CA TYR A 265 6.85 -36.96 -6.49
C TYR A 265 6.07 -38.11 -5.83
N ILE A 266 5.17 -37.78 -4.92
CA ILE A 266 4.32 -38.74 -4.22
C ILE A 266 3.42 -39.50 -5.22
N THR A 267 2.74 -38.75 -6.11
CA THR A 267 1.82 -39.35 -7.09
C THR A 267 2.53 -40.33 -8.02
N ARG A 268 3.76 -39.99 -8.48
CA ARG A 268 4.57 -40.92 -9.30
C ARG A 268 4.97 -42.19 -8.56
N GLY A 269 5.25 -42.07 -7.26
CA GLY A 269 5.53 -43.23 -6.40
C GLY A 269 4.33 -44.16 -6.31
N TYR A 270 3.18 -43.64 -5.98
CA TYR A 270 1.92 -44.39 -5.88
C TYR A 270 1.51 -45.04 -7.21
N GLN A 271 1.68 -44.37 -8.33
CA GLN A 271 1.35 -44.94 -9.64
C GLN A 271 2.17 -46.16 -9.97
N LYS A 272 3.48 -46.17 -9.63
CA LYS A 272 4.34 -47.36 -9.84
C LYS A 272 3.91 -48.52 -8.97
N GLU A 273 3.57 -48.30 -7.73
CA GLU A 273 3.12 -49.30 -6.80
C GLU A 273 1.77 -49.92 -7.22
N ILE A 274 0.80 -49.03 -7.56
CA ILE A 274 -0.51 -49.45 -8.08
C ILE A 274 -0.36 -50.27 -9.36
N TYR A 275 0.52 -49.85 -10.28
CA TYR A 275 0.80 -50.61 -11.51
C TYR A 275 1.38 -51.97 -11.21
N ALA A 276 2.39 -52.09 -10.32
CA ALA A 276 2.98 -53.34 -9.91
C ALA A 276 1.93 -54.28 -9.26
N LEU A 277 1.09 -53.73 -8.36
CA LEU A 277 0.02 -54.51 -7.71
C LEU A 277 -1.05 -55.00 -8.68
N ALA A 278 -1.38 -54.20 -9.68
CA ALA A 278 -2.46 -54.49 -10.64
C ALA A 278 -2.01 -55.47 -11.77
N TYR A 279 -0.74 -55.44 -12.14
CA TYR A 279 -0.28 -56.07 -13.38
C TYR A 279 0.89 -57.07 -13.25
N THR A 280 1.51 -57.18 -12.07
CA THR A 280 2.60 -58.15 -11.86
C THR A 280 2.25 -59.17 -10.79
N ASP A 281 2.78 -60.38 -10.91
CA ASP A 281 2.74 -61.37 -9.86
C ASP A 281 3.76 -60.98 -8.76
N LYS A 282 3.28 -60.89 -7.53
CA LYS A 282 4.11 -60.44 -6.39
C LYS A 282 5.28 -61.32 -6.06
N LEU A 283 5.19 -62.63 -6.36
CA LEU A 283 6.25 -63.56 -6.05
C LEU A 283 7.33 -63.58 -7.12
N THR A 284 6.92 -63.75 -8.37
CA THR A 284 7.84 -64.02 -9.47
C THR A 284 8.26 -62.77 -10.25
N GLY A 285 7.48 -61.68 -10.14
CA GLY A 285 7.73 -60.42 -10.85
C GLY A 285 7.30 -60.41 -12.33
N VAL A 286 6.90 -61.56 -12.89
CA VAL A 286 6.33 -61.62 -14.23
C VAL A 286 4.91 -61.07 -14.26
N ARG A 287 4.30 -60.94 -15.44
CA ARG A 287 2.91 -60.50 -15.59
C ARG A 287 1.97 -61.39 -14.76
N ASN A 288 0.96 -60.80 -14.15
CA ASN A 288 -0.19 -61.56 -13.67
C ASN A 288 -1.15 -61.85 -14.85
N PHE A 289 -2.15 -62.69 -14.62
CA PHE A 289 -3.12 -63.08 -15.64
C PHE A 289 -3.85 -61.92 -16.29
N THR A 290 -4.19 -60.86 -15.50
CA THR A 290 -4.87 -59.67 -15.99
C THR A 290 -4.03 -58.92 -17.03
N LYS A 291 -2.76 -58.67 -16.73
CA LYS A 291 -1.84 -58.03 -17.68
C LYS A 291 -1.52 -58.91 -18.89
N PHE A 292 -1.37 -60.21 -18.68
CA PHE A 292 -1.15 -61.16 -19.76
C PHE A 292 -2.30 -61.14 -20.78
N ARG A 293 -3.55 -61.14 -20.30
CA ARG A 293 -4.71 -61.04 -21.18
C ARG A 293 -4.71 -59.75 -21.98
N GLN A 294 -4.50 -58.61 -21.30
CA GLN A 294 -4.48 -57.30 -21.95
C GLN A 294 -3.39 -57.20 -23.04
N ASP A 295 -2.17 -57.56 -22.71
CA ASP A 295 -1.05 -57.52 -23.67
C ASP A 295 -1.21 -58.56 -24.78
N GLY A 296 -1.78 -59.74 -24.45
CA GLY A 296 -2.06 -60.81 -25.40
C GLY A 296 -3.11 -60.43 -26.44
N GLU A 297 -4.19 -59.76 -26.04
CA GLU A 297 -5.17 -59.20 -26.96
C GLU A 297 -4.49 -58.25 -27.95
N GLY A 298 -3.59 -57.35 -27.46
CA GLY A 298 -2.80 -56.47 -28.31
C GLY A 298 -1.87 -57.21 -29.28
N MET A 299 -1.21 -58.31 -28.83
CA MET A 299 -0.35 -59.12 -29.67
C MET A 299 -1.11 -59.86 -30.78
N LEU A 300 -2.30 -60.37 -30.46
CA LEU A 300 -3.15 -61.10 -31.43
C LEU A 300 -3.78 -60.18 -32.49
N GLN A 301 -3.91 -58.90 -32.17
CA GLN A 301 -4.44 -57.88 -33.07
C GLN A 301 -3.35 -57.13 -33.87
N ALA A 302 -2.09 -57.51 -33.68
CA ALA A 302 -0.97 -56.88 -34.37
C ALA A 302 -1.06 -56.99 -35.89
N PRO A 303 -0.67 -55.98 -36.66
CA PRO A 303 -0.82 -55.95 -38.12
C PRO A 303 -0.01 -57.01 -38.86
N ASP A 304 1.02 -57.52 -38.22
CA ASP A 304 1.96 -58.50 -38.83
C ASP A 304 1.37 -59.89 -39.06
N GLY A 305 0.18 -60.16 -38.51
CA GLY A 305 -0.64 -61.35 -38.81
C GLY A 305 0.03 -62.72 -38.57
N LEU A 306 1.12 -62.76 -37.77
CA LEU A 306 1.75 -64.05 -37.44
C LEU A 306 0.88 -64.85 -36.44
N PRO A 307 0.73 -66.13 -36.64
CA PRO A 307 0.03 -66.99 -35.72
C PRO A 307 0.79 -66.98 -34.34
N CYS A 308 0.04 -66.96 -33.25
CA CYS A 308 0.59 -67.01 -31.90
C CYS A 308 0.31 -68.36 -31.25
N ALA A 309 1.29 -68.86 -30.57
CA ALA A 309 1.17 -70.05 -29.74
C ALA A 309 0.99 -69.70 -28.28
N LEU A 310 0.00 -70.29 -27.64
CA LEU A 310 -0.25 -70.20 -26.21
C LEU A 310 0.16 -71.54 -25.56
N LEU A 311 1.17 -71.45 -24.69
CA LEU A 311 1.56 -72.55 -23.84
C LEU A 311 1.03 -72.36 -22.41
N SER A 312 0.45 -73.41 -21.87
CA SER A 312 0.12 -73.48 -20.45
C SER A 312 1.08 -74.51 -19.82
N ILE A 313 1.86 -74.11 -18.88
CA ILE A 313 2.93 -74.83 -18.27
C ILE A 313 2.68 -74.97 -16.76
N ASN A 314 2.66 -76.22 -16.28
CA ASN A 314 2.55 -76.49 -14.84
C ASN A 314 3.76 -77.35 -14.37
N MET A 315 4.20 -77.16 -13.14
CA MET A 315 5.26 -77.95 -12.54
C MET A 315 4.70 -79.25 -12.02
N LEU A 316 5.30 -80.32 -12.46
CA LEU A 316 4.87 -81.63 -12.00
C LEU A 316 5.25 -81.83 -10.52
N ASN A 317 4.33 -82.35 -9.73
CA ASN A 317 4.51 -82.60 -8.29
C ASN A 317 4.99 -81.42 -7.42
N PHE A 318 4.71 -80.15 -7.82
CA PHE A 318 5.15 -78.97 -7.09
C PHE A 318 4.67 -78.97 -5.63
N LYS A 319 3.49 -79.51 -5.34
CA LYS A 319 3.02 -79.69 -3.97
C LYS A 319 3.91 -80.57 -3.14
N ILE A 320 4.35 -81.74 -3.70
CA ILE A 320 5.26 -82.66 -3.01
C ILE A 320 6.62 -81.98 -2.77
N TYR A 321 7.09 -81.19 -3.73
CA TYR A 321 8.30 -80.43 -3.58
C TYR A 321 8.21 -79.48 -2.38
N ASN A 322 7.11 -78.72 -2.26
CA ASN A 322 6.87 -77.82 -1.11
C ASN A 322 6.79 -78.59 0.22
N ASP A 323 6.16 -79.73 0.23
CA ASP A 323 6.02 -80.57 1.46
C ASP A 323 7.36 -81.13 1.96
N VAL A 324 8.30 -81.38 1.03
CA VAL A 324 9.63 -81.92 1.36
C VAL A 324 10.66 -80.83 1.61
N MET A 325 10.70 -79.80 0.79
CA MET A 325 11.75 -78.80 0.79
C MET A 325 11.33 -77.50 1.51
N GLY A 326 10.03 -77.35 1.74
CA GLY A 326 9.46 -76.15 2.35
C GLY A 326 9.02 -75.04 1.33
N TYR A 327 8.07 -74.21 1.74
CA TYR A 327 7.48 -73.17 0.88
C TYR A 327 8.50 -72.13 0.41
N SER A 328 9.54 -71.83 1.21
CA SER A 328 10.58 -70.86 0.84
C SER A 328 11.37 -71.32 -0.39
N GLU A 329 11.72 -72.65 -0.45
CA GLU A 329 12.41 -73.22 -1.58
C GLU A 329 11.50 -73.36 -2.81
N GLY A 330 10.20 -73.67 -2.59
CA GLY A 330 9.20 -73.59 -3.64
C GLY A 330 9.04 -72.19 -4.25
N ASP A 331 9.03 -71.17 -3.44
CA ASP A 331 9.02 -69.80 -3.92
C ASP A 331 10.26 -69.37 -4.70
N ALA A 332 11.44 -69.84 -4.25
CA ALA A 332 12.69 -69.68 -4.97
C ALA A 332 12.70 -70.44 -6.34
N LEU A 333 12.17 -71.66 -6.39
CA LEU A 333 11.98 -72.43 -7.62
C LEU A 333 11.04 -71.69 -8.60
N LEU A 334 9.89 -71.19 -8.15
CA LEU A 334 8.94 -70.40 -8.98
C LEU A 334 9.58 -69.13 -9.56
N LYS A 335 10.39 -68.44 -8.77
CA LYS A 335 11.15 -67.28 -9.24
C LYS A 335 12.19 -67.61 -10.29
N ALA A 336 12.91 -68.73 -10.08
CA ALA A 336 13.90 -69.23 -11.01
C ALA A 336 13.25 -69.67 -12.33
N PHE A 337 12.16 -70.43 -12.23
CA PHE A 337 11.40 -70.86 -13.40
C PHE A 337 10.82 -69.69 -14.23
N ALA A 338 10.23 -68.71 -13.59
CA ALA A 338 9.76 -67.52 -14.27
C ALA A 338 10.87 -66.86 -15.11
N ARG A 339 12.08 -66.75 -14.55
CA ARG A 339 13.24 -66.15 -15.25
C ARG A 339 13.65 -67.00 -16.45
N ILE A 340 13.61 -68.36 -16.32
CA ILE A 340 13.91 -69.25 -17.42
C ILE A 340 12.89 -69.04 -18.55
N LEU A 341 11.61 -69.02 -18.23
CA LEU A 341 10.56 -68.84 -19.23
C LEU A 341 10.73 -67.51 -19.99
N GLU A 342 11.11 -66.41 -19.32
CA GLU A 342 11.38 -65.18 -20.00
C GLU A 342 12.65 -65.14 -20.83
N ARG A 343 13.68 -65.92 -20.45
CA ARG A 343 14.98 -66.01 -21.14
C ARG A 343 14.95 -66.86 -22.39
N GLU A 344 14.34 -68.06 -22.29
CA GLU A 344 14.35 -69.05 -23.37
C GLU A 344 13.27 -68.80 -24.43
N ALA A 345 12.34 -67.88 -24.18
CA ALA A 345 11.28 -67.58 -25.12
C ALA A 345 11.73 -66.70 -26.29
N PRO A 346 11.19 -66.92 -27.49
CA PRO A 346 11.42 -66.05 -28.63
C PRO A 346 10.77 -64.71 -28.37
N ARG A 347 11.45 -63.65 -28.77
CA ARG A 347 10.88 -62.33 -28.63
C ARG A 347 10.11 -61.90 -29.89
N PRO A 348 8.96 -61.25 -29.78
CA PRO A 348 8.29 -60.82 -28.54
C PRO A 348 7.58 -61.96 -27.81
N VAL A 349 7.72 -62.04 -26.49
CA VAL A 349 7.08 -63.05 -25.64
C VAL A 349 6.34 -62.40 -24.46
N LEU A 350 5.18 -62.97 -24.15
CA LEU A 350 4.47 -62.66 -22.91
C LEU A 350 4.53 -63.87 -21.98
N VAL A 351 5.09 -63.67 -20.81
CA VAL A 351 5.14 -64.70 -19.74
C VAL A 351 4.29 -64.15 -18.59
N ALA A 352 3.42 -64.99 -18.04
CA ALA A 352 2.65 -64.73 -16.87
C ALA A 352 2.52 -65.93 -15.93
N ARG A 353 2.39 -65.63 -14.64
CA ARG A 353 1.96 -66.65 -13.67
C ARG A 353 0.44 -66.52 -13.50
N MET A 354 -0.27 -67.62 -13.69
CA MET A 354 -1.73 -67.64 -13.59
C MET A 354 -2.17 -67.95 -12.15
N LEU A 355 -1.75 -69.01 -11.58
CA LEU A 355 -2.10 -69.42 -10.22
C LEU A 355 -1.12 -70.55 -9.76
N ALA A 356 -0.72 -70.51 -8.47
CA ALA A 356 0.17 -71.55 -7.89
C ALA A 356 1.44 -71.77 -8.72
N ASP A 357 1.57 -72.90 -9.38
CA ASP A 357 2.69 -73.30 -10.25
C ASP A 357 2.36 -73.22 -11.75
N ALA A 358 1.20 -72.63 -12.08
CA ALA A 358 0.76 -72.53 -13.47
C ALA A 358 1.27 -71.23 -14.12
N PHE A 359 1.96 -71.34 -15.24
CA PHE A 359 2.48 -70.28 -16.07
C PHE A 359 1.86 -70.32 -17.47
N LEU A 360 1.72 -69.17 -18.06
CA LEU A 360 1.27 -68.95 -19.43
C LEU A 360 2.37 -68.24 -20.22
N VAL A 361 2.63 -68.74 -21.43
CA VAL A 361 3.58 -68.12 -22.37
C VAL A 361 2.90 -67.97 -23.71
N LEU A 362 2.89 -66.73 -24.23
CA LEU A 362 2.34 -66.42 -25.55
C LEU A 362 3.45 -65.83 -26.41
N PHE A 363 3.63 -66.35 -27.60
CA PHE A 363 4.62 -65.86 -28.56
C PHE A 363 4.17 -66.09 -30.01
N PRO A 364 4.59 -65.25 -30.99
CA PRO A 364 4.36 -65.48 -32.39
C PRO A 364 5.31 -66.56 -32.94
N TYR A 365 4.88 -67.31 -33.94
CA TYR A 365 5.71 -68.34 -34.65
C TYR A 365 5.47 -68.30 -36.14
N LYS A 366 6.45 -68.69 -36.95
CA LYS A 366 6.37 -68.67 -38.40
C LYS A 366 6.03 -70.03 -39.03
N GLY A 367 6.26 -71.16 -38.32
CA GLY A 367 5.99 -72.44 -38.84
C GLY A 367 6.00 -73.55 -37.79
N LYS A 368 5.50 -74.73 -38.12
CA LYS A 368 5.36 -75.88 -37.19
C LYS A 368 6.71 -76.37 -36.62
N GLU A 369 7.79 -76.27 -37.36
CA GLU A 369 9.12 -76.69 -36.92
C GLU A 369 9.65 -75.73 -35.81
N GLU A 370 9.45 -74.45 -35.97
CA GLU A 370 9.81 -73.39 -34.98
C GLU A 370 9.02 -73.61 -33.68
N LEU A 371 7.71 -73.88 -33.79
CA LEU A 371 6.87 -74.22 -32.65
C LEU A 371 7.36 -75.42 -31.87
N VAL A 372 7.72 -76.54 -32.56
CA VAL A 372 8.23 -77.71 -31.93
C VAL A 372 9.55 -77.44 -31.21
N THR A 373 10.46 -76.73 -31.85
CA THR A 373 11.75 -76.33 -31.25
C THR A 373 11.56 -75.55 -29.93
N TYR A 374 10.61 -74.62 -29.89
CA TYR A 374 10.32 -73.86 -28.65
C TYR A 374 9.66 -74.73 -27.57
N CYS A 375 8.74 -75.64 -27.95
CA CYS A 375 8.13 -76.55 -26.99
C CYS A 375 9.20 -77.54 -26.40
N GLU A 376 10.15 -77.99 -27.21
CA GLU A 376 11.27 -78.81 -26.71
C GLU A 376 12.22 -78.03 -25.79
N ALA A 377 12.52 -76.76 -26.12
CA ALA A 377 13.34 -75.89 -25.25
C ALA A 377 12.72 -75.72 -23.85
N TYR A 378 11.42 -75.48 -23.80
CA TYR A 378 10.68 -75.34 -22.52
C TYR A 378 10.52 -76.68 -21.77
N SER A 379 10.51 -77.85 -22.47
CA SER A 379 10.45 -79.14 -21.80
C SER A 379 11.76 -79.58 -21.22
N ARG A 380 12.89 -79.04 -21.65
CA ARG A 380 14.24 -79.33 -21.15
C ARG A 380 14.71 -78.31 -20.07
N ALA A 381 14.08 -77.14 -19.98
CA ALA A 381 14.42 -76.09 -19.02
C ALA A 381 13.85 -76.38 -17.63
#